data_f4446b150e26a8188cbdf8a6f86bc119
#
_entry.id   f4446b150e26a8188cbdf8a6f86bc119
#
_cell.length_a   1.000
_cell.length_b   1.000
_cell.length_c   1.000
_cell.angle_alpha   90.00
_cell.angle_beta   90.00
_cell.angle_gamma   90.00
#
_symmetry.space_group_name_H-M   'P 1'
#
loop_
_entity.id
_entity.type
_entity.pdbx_description
1 polymer ?
#
loop_
_entity_poly.entity_id
_entity_poly.type
_entity_poly.pdbx_seq_one_letter_code
_entity_poly.pdbx_strand_id
1 'polypeptide(L)'
;MTRMSVFAVAIVLTAPPIGATVTKDPGEKITTWTGWFSDKQCAAAKVNSEEVAPNGTACVKKCLDEGSTAVFVDPKAREMYDVKDYPTVKDDVGFYLEVTGVRDESAKTISVQSVKRLGDVVQMCGLPRKKK
;
A
#
# COMPACT_ATOMS: atom_id res chain seq x y z
N MET A 1 -46.69 55.92 -30.22
CA MET A 1 -47.23 54.85 -29.33
C MET A 1 -46.33 53.65 -29.47
N THR A 2 -45.31 53.54 -28.60
CA THR A 2 -44.28 52.54 -28.71
C THR A 2 -44.48 51.53 -27.58
N ARG A 3 -44.83 50.31 -27.92
CA ARG A 3 -44.94 49.21 -26.94
C ARG A 3 -43.59 48.54 -26.81
N MET A 4 -42.95 48.74 -25.69
CA MET A 4 -41.76 47.98 -25.29
C MET A 4 -42.19 46.66 -24.68
N SER A 5 -41.90 45.55 -25.38
CA SER A 5 -42.00 44.19 -24.85
C SER A 5 -40.70 43.85 -24.09
N VAL A 6 -40.83 43.67 -22.79
CA VAL A 6 -39.73 43.20 -21.92
C VAL A 6 -39.75 41.66 -21.94
N PHE A 7 -38.75 41.07 -22.60
CA PHE A 7 -38.53 39.61 -22.50
C PHE A 7 -37.71 39.33 -21.23
N ALA A 8 -38.34 38.69 -20.26
CA ALA A 8 -37.66 38.15 -19.11
C ALA A 8 -36.98 36.83 -19.51
N VAL A 9 -35.65 36.84 -19.56
CA VAL A 9 -34.86 35.62 -19.76
C VAL A 9 -34.64 35.00 -18.37
N ALA A 10 -35.32 33.87 -18.13
CA ALA A 10 -35.07 33.05 -16.95
C ALA A 10 -33.82 32.20 -17.18
N ILE A 11 -32.74 32.54 -16.47
CA ILE A 11 -31.51 31.74 -16.46
C ILE A 11 -31.72 30.60 -15.46
N VAL A 12 -31.93 29.40 -15.97
CA VAL A 12 -31.93 28.17 -15.18
C VAL A 12 -30.48 27.79 -14.94
N LEU A 13 -29.98 28.00 -13.73
CA LEU A 13 -28.70 27.46 -13.29
C LEU A 13 -28.89 25.97 -12.99
N THR A 14 -28.56 25.12 -13.95
CA THR A 14 -28.36 23.69 -13.70
C THR A 14 -26.98 23.49 -13.11
N ALA A 15 -26.91 23.21 -11.79
CA ALA A 15 -25.70 22.77 -11.14
C ALA A 15 -25.31 21.38 -11.69
N PRO A 16 -24.06 21.14 -12.10
CA PRO A 16 -23.61 19.82 -12.47
C PRO A 16 -23.52 18.91 -11.23
N PRO A 17 -23.88 17.63 -11.34
CA PRO A 17 -23.65 16.70 -10.25
C PRO A 17 -22.13 16.56 -10.02
N ILE A 18 -21.69 16.86 -8.82
CA ILE A 18 -20.30 16.59 -8.38
C ILE A 18 -20.18 15.07 -8.23
N GLY A 19 -20.01 14.38 -9.34
CA GLY A 19 -19.49 13.04 -9.35
C GLY A 19 -18.01 13.12 -9.02
N ALA A 20 -17.62 12.68 -7.83
CA ALA A 20 -16.22 12.47 -7.51
C ALA A 20 -15.69 11.32 -8.40
N THR A 21 -15.28 11.66 -9.60
CA THR A 21 -14.45 10.79 -10.41
C THR A 21 -13.08 10.78 -9.75
N VAL A 22 -12.78 9.68 -9.06
CA VAL A 22 -11.41 9.34 -8.73
C VAL A 22 -10.69 9.21 -10.07
N THR A 23 -10.06 10.28 -10.50
CA THR A 23 -9.17 10.29 -11.66
C THR A 23 -7.96 9.45 -11.29
N LYS A 24 -7.97 8.20 -11.73
CA LYS A 24 -6.80 7.36 -11.75
C LYS A 24 -5.80 8.06 -12.67
N ASP A 25 -4.71 8.53 -12.11
CA ASP A 25 -3.64 9.20 -12.86
C ASP A 25 -3.20 8.31 -14.02
N PRO A 26 -3.18 8.79 -15.27
CA PRO A 26 -2.85 7.98 -16.44
C PRO A 26 -1.37 7.54 -16.51
N GLY A 27 -0.57 7.83 -15.48
CA GLY A 27 0.84 7.45 -15.37
C GLY A 27 1.15 6.37 -14.33
N GLU A 28 0.19 5.92 -13.53
CA GLU A 28 0.43 4.91 -12.50
C GLU A 28 0.51 3.51 -13.10
N LYS A 29 1.73 3.01 -13.26
CA LYS A 29 1.97 1.67 -13.75
C LYS A 29 1.68 0.63 -12.68
N ILE A 30 0.63 -0.17 -12.88
CA ILE A 30 0.36 -1.36 -12.06
C ILE A 30 1.47 -2.38 -12.30
N THR A 31 2.10 -2.82 -11.23
CA THR A 31 3.22 -3.78 -11.27
C THR A 31 3.05 -4.80 -10.15
N THR A 32 3.72 -5.93 -10.28
CA THR A 32 3.73 -7.01 -9.31
C THR A 32 5.12 -7.18 -8.71
N TRP A 33 5.19 -7.29 -7.38
CA TRP A 33 6.43 -7.50 -6.63
C TRP A 33 6.28 -8.66 -5.65
N THR A 34 7.38 -9.29 -5.32
CA THR A 34 7.44 -10.35 -4.30
C THR A 34 8.13 -9.82 -3.06
N GLY A 35 7.55 -10.06 -1.89
CA GLY A 35 8.09 -9.64 -0.61
C GLY A 35 7.18 -10.01 0.56
N TRP A 36 7.13 -9.16 1.57
CA TRP A 36 6.27 -9.35 2.75
C TRP A 36 5.89 -8.03 3.39
N PHE A 37 4.85 -8.05 4.22
CA PHE A 37 4.51 -6.92 5.07
C PHE A 37 5.24 -7.00 6.41
N SER A 38 5.67 -5.85 6.91
CA SER A 38 6.37 -5.70 8.19
C SER A 38 6.00 -4.37 8.85
N ASP A 39 6.50 -4.15 10.05
CA ASP A 39 6.51 -2.82 10.66
C ASP A 39 7.78 -2.05 10.24
N LYS A 40 7.66 -0.75 10.17
CA LYS A 40 8.71 0.13 9.64
C LYS A 40 10.01 0.07 10.44
N GLN A 41 9.93 -0.04 11.76
CA GLN A 41 11.14 -0.01 12.62
C GLN A 41 11.96 -1.28 12.46
N CYS A 42 11.30 -2.44 12.54
CA CYS A 42 11.98 -3.73 12.36
C CYS A 42 12.47 -3.94 10.94
N ALA A 43 11.67 -3.52 9.94
CA ALA A 43 12.04 -3.63 8.53
C ALA A 43 13.26 -2.77 8.19
N ALA A 44 13.37 -1.57 8.72
CA ALA A 44 14.52 -0.68 8.48
C ALA A 44 15.85 -1.32 8.91
N ALA A 45 15.86 -2.01 10.05
CA ALA A 45 17.04 -2.71 10.51
C ALA A 45 17.46 -3.88 9.61
N LYS A 46 16.47 -4.56 9.01
CA LYS A 46 16.69 -5.74 8.15
C LYS A 46 17.03 -5.41 6.71
N VAL A 47 16.42 -4.37 6.15
CA VAL A 47 16.67 -3.93 4.77
C VAL A 47 18.14 -3.54 4.56
N ASN A 48 18.79 -2.99 5.58
CA ASN A 48 20.20 -2.59 5.55
C ASN A 48 21.18 -3.71 5.95
N SER A 49 20.71 -4.88 6.35
CA SER A 49 21.58 -6.01 6.71
C SER A 49 22.09 -6.75 5.47
N GLU A 50 23.11 -7.58 5.62
CA GLU A 50 23.65 -8.38 4.50
C GLU A 50 22.58 -9.28 3.90
N GLU A 51 21.73 -9.87 4.73
CA GLU A 51 20.61 -10.71 4.33
C GLU A 51 19.29 -10.03 4.68
N VAL A 52 18.52 -9.68 3.66
CA VAL A 52 17.18 -9.14 3.84
C VAL A 52 16.22 -10.28 4.14
N ALA A 53 15.83 -10.41 5.39
CA ALA A 53 14.97 -11.48 5.88
C ALA A 53 13.76 -10.93 6.64
N PRO A 54 12.63 -11.65 6.66
CA PRO A 54 11.46 -11.24 7.42
C PRO A 54 11.72 -11.23 8.93
N ASN A 55 11.07 -10.30 9.63
CA ASN A 55 10.99 -10.33 11.08
C ASN A 55 9.94 -11.36 11.55
N GLY A 56 10.06 -11.78 12.81
CA GLY A 56 9.07 -12.70 13.39
C GLY A 56 7.66 -12.12 13.34
N THR A 57 6.71 -12.90 12.84
CA THR A 57 5.32 -12.49 12.62
C THR A 57 4.66 -11.93 13.88
N ALA A 58 4.87 -12.56 15.04
CA ALA A 58 4.29 -12.11 16.30
C ALA A 58 4.82 -10.73 16.72
N CYS A 59 6.12 -10.47 16.53
CA CYS A 59 6.73 -9.17 16.80
C CYS A 59 6.17 -8.09 15.87
N VAL A 60 6.08 -8.38 14.58
CA VAL A 60 5.54 -7.45 13.58
C VAL A 60 4.10 -7.09 13.91
N LYS A 61 3.24 -8.08 14.17
CA LYS A 61 1.84 -7.84 14.52
C LYS A 61 1.70 -6.99 15.77
N LYS A 62 2.49 -7.27 16.80
CA LYS A 62 2.51 -6.47 18.04
C LYS A 62 2.86 -5.01 17.75
N CYS A 63 3.94 -4.77 17.02
CA CYS A 63 4.35 -3.40 16.66
C CYS A 63 3.29 -2.66 15.85
N LEU A 64 2.65 -3.33 14.91
CA LEU A 64 1.57 -2.75 14.12
C LEU A 64 0.33 -2.43 14.97
N ASP A 65 -0.03 -3.30 15.91
CA ASP A 65 -1.13 -3.07 16.86
C ASP A 65 -0.84 -1.91 17.82
N GLU A 66 0.44 -1.68 18.13
CA GLU A 66 0.92 -0.55 18.94
C GLU A 66 1.04 0.77 18.15
N GLY A 67 0.70 0.77 16.87
CA GLY A 67 0.65 1.96 16.02
C GLY A 67 1.86 2.20 15.12
N SER A 68 2.75 1.22 14.97
CA SER A 68 3.84 1.30 14.00
C SER A 68 3.30 1.34 12.56
N THR A 69 4.02 2.04 11.68
CA THR A 69 3.65 2.11 10.27
C THR A 69 3.89 0.77 9.59
N ALA A 70 2.89 0.26 8.88
CA ALA A 70 3.01 -0.92 8.05
C ALA A 70 3.78 -0.60 6.76
N VAL A 71 4.71 -1.48 6.40
CA VAL A 71 5.49 -1.38 5.18
C VAL A 71 5.47 -2.68 4.38
N PHE A 72 5.60 -2.56 3.06
CA PHE A 72 5.95 -3.68 2.18
C PHE A 72 7.45 -3.69 1.97
N VAL A 73 8.09 -4.83 2.20
CA VAL A 73 9.52 -5.02 2.00
C VAL A 73 9.75 -5.75 0.69
N ASP A 74 10.51 -5.12 -0.20
CA ASP A 74 11.00 -5.71 -1.44
C ASP A 74 12.45 -6.17 -1.24
N PRO A 75 12.70 -7.48 -1.07
CA PRO A 75 14.05 -7.98 -0.81
C PRO A 75 14.99 -7.86 -2.01
N LYS A 76 14.45 -7.82 -3.23
CA LYS A 76 15.26 -7.65 -4.44
C LYS A 76 15.80 -6.23 -4.57
N ALA A 77 14.94 -5.26 -4.36
CA ALA A 77 15.33 -3.85 -4.39
C ALA A 77 16.05 -3.42 -3.10
N ARG A 78 15.92 -4.20 -2.02
CA ARG A 78 16.38 -3.85 -0.65
C ARG A 78 15.75 -2.53 -0.20
N GLU A 79 14.46 -2.40 -0.43
CA GLU A 79 13.68 -1.22 -0.12
C GLU A 79 12.39 -1.56 0.61
N MET A 80 11.82 -0.57 1.25
CA MET A 80 10.52 -0.68 1.90
C MET A 80 9.63 0.49 1.51
N TYR A 81 8.32 0.23 1.44
CA TYR A 81 7.29 1.18 1.01
C TYR A 81 6.19 1.21 2.04
N ASP A 82 5.81 2.40 2.49
CA ASP A 82 4.70 2.57 3.42
C ASP A 82 3.38 2.12 2.77
N VAL A 83 2.65 1.22 3.41
CA VAL A 83 1.38 0.69 2.90
C VAL A 83 0.25 1.66 3.21
N LYS A 84 -0.40 2.20 2.17
CA LYS A 84 -1.49 3.18 2.33
C LYS A 84 -2.75 2.59 2.95
N ASP A 85 -3.08 1.35 2.59
CA ASP A 85 -4.33 0.68 2.95
C ASP A 85 -4.08 -0.54 3.86
N TYR A 86 -3.30 -0.35 4.93
CA TYR A 86 -2.92 -1.44 5.83
C TYR A 86 -4.10 -2.26 6.37
N PRO A 87 -5.25 -1.68 6.77
CA PRO A 87 -6.37 -2.47 7.29
C PRO A 87 -6.86 -3.57 6.34
N THR A 88 -6.68 -3.39 5.03
CA THR A 88 -7.08 -4.38 4.01
C THR A 88 -6.10 -5.55 3.88
N VAL A 89 -4.86 -5.38 4.34
CA VAL A 89 -3.77 -6.37 4.17
C VAL A 89 -3.23 -6.91 5.50
N LYS A 90 -3.80 -6.51 6.63
CA LYS A 90 -3.30 -6.91 7.96
C LYS A 90 -3.27 -8.43 8.18
N ASP A 91 -4.17 -9.16 7.55
CA ASP A 91 -4.25 -10.62 7.66
C ASP A 91 -3.18 -11.33 6.83
N ASP A 92 -2.51 -10.62 5.95
CA ASP A 92 -1.44 -11.13 5.09
C ASP A 92 -0.04 -10.96 5.72
N VAL A 93 0.03 -10.36 6.91
CA VAL A 93 1.26 -10.30 7.70
C VAL A 93 1.65 -11.71 8.16
N GLY A 94 2.88 -12.10 7.88
CA GLY A 94 3.39 -13.43 8.21
C GLY A 94 3.49 -14.37 7.02
N PHE A 95 3.26 -13.87 5.81
CA PHE A 95 3.37 -14.64 4.58
C PHE A 95 4.36 -14.01 3.62
N TYR A 96 5.05 -14.83 2.82
CA TYR A 96 5.64 -14.37 1.57
C TYR A 96 4.54 -14.10 0.58
N LEU A 97 4.60 -12.97 -0.09
CA LEU A 97 3.52 -12.43 -0.88
C LEU A 97 3.98 -12.05 -2.29
N GLU A 98 3.07 -12.23 -3.23
CA GLU A 98 3.10 -11.56 -4.51
C GLU A 98 2.06 -10.43 -4.42
N VAL A 99 2.52 -9.19 -4.47
CA VAL A 99 1.70 -8.00 -4.31
C VAL A 99 1.61 -7.26 -5.62
N THR A 100 0.38 -7.01 -6.09
CA THR A 100 0.11 -6.21 -7.27
C THR A 100 -0.47 -4.87 -6.86
N GLY A 101 0.04 -3.80 -7.43
CA GLY A 101 -0.40 -2.45 -7.09
C GLY A 101 0.41 -1.37 -7.76
N VAL A 102 0.46 -0.22 -7.13
CA VAL A 102 1.18 0.97 -7.61
C VAL A 102 2.15 1.45 -6.54
N ARG A 103 3.39 1.69 -6.91
CA ARG A 103 4.42 2.31 -6.07
C ARG A 103 4.61 3.77 -6.45
N ASP A 104 4.74 4.60 -5.44
CA ASP A 104 5.31 5.93 -5.55
C ASP A 104 6.77 5.89 -5.06
N GLU A 105 7.70 5.94 -5.98
CA GLU A 105 9.14 5.86 -5.68
C GLU A 105 9.65 7.12 -4.96
N SER A 106 9.02 8.26 -5.19
CA SER A 106 9.39 9.53 -4.55
C SER A 106 8.94 9.57 -3.09
N ALA A 107 7.70 9.19 -2.84
CA ALA A 107 7.10 9.15 -1.50
C ALA A 107 7.42 7.85 -0.74
N LYS A 108 7.98 6.84 -1.40
CA LYS A 108 8.19 5.49 -0.84
C LYS A 108 6.90 4.90 -0.24
N THR A 109 5.83 4.95 -1.01
CA THR A 109 4.52 4.39 -0.65
C THR A 109 4.06 3.35 -1.66
N ILE A 110 3.19 2.44 -1.23
CA ILE A 110 2.56 1.46 -2.08
C ILE A 110 1.05 1.44 -1.84
N SER A 111 0.29 1.45 -2.93
CA SER A 111 -1.15 1.18 -2.94
C SER A 111 -1.37 -0.25 -3.44
N VAL A 112 -1.85 -1.11 -2.56
CA VAL A 112 -2.05 -2.54 -2.85
C VAL A 112 -3.41 -2.76 -3.50
N GLN A 113 -3.43 -3.42 -4.65
CA GLN A 113 -4.67 -3.80 -5.35
C GLN A 113 -5.03 -5.26 -5.13
N SER A 114 -4.04 -6.14 -5.11
CA SER A 114 -4.24 -7.56 -4.83
C SER A 114 -3.02 -8.18 -4.17
N VAL A 115 -3.26 -9.24 -3.39
CA VAL A 115 -2.23 -9.99 -2.68
C VAL A 115 -2.46 -11.47 -2.93
N LYS A 116 -1.38 -12.18 -3.27
CA LYS A 116 -1.35 -13.64 -3.36
C LYS A 116 -0.33 -14.18 -2.38
N ARG A 117 -0.76 -15.08 -1.49
CA ARG A 117 0.13 -15.74 -0.54
C ARG A 117 0.94 -16.84 -1.26
N LEU A 118 2.26 -16.80 -1.07
CA LEU A 118 3.19 -17.76 -1.66
C LEU A 118 3.64 -18.81 -0.64
N GLY A 119 3.58 -18.51 0.65
CA GLY A 119 3.96 -19.39 1.74
C GLY A 119 4.15 -18.63 3.05
N ASP A 120 4.32 -19.38 4.14
CA ASP A 120 4.57 -18.79 5.45
C ASP A 120 5.97 -18.16 5.50
N VAL A 121 6.08 -17.01 6.13
CA VAL A 121 7.35 -16.45 6.53
C VAL A 121 7.91 -17.34 7.64
N VAL A 122 9.04 -17.98 7.37
CA VAL A 122 9.74 -18.76 8.39
C VAL A 122 10.17 -17.79 9.50
N GLN A 123 9.64 -17.99 10.69
CA GLN A 123 9.93 -17.16 11.84
C GLN A 123 11.38 -17.34 12.26
N MET A 124 12.23 -16.45 11.82
CA MET A 124 13.63 -16.38 12.26
C MET A 124 13.75 -15.55 13.54
N CYS A 125 12.96 -15.89 14.55
CA CYS A 125 13.32 -15.58 15.93
C CYS A 125 14.16 -16.74 16.48
N GLY A 126 15.35 -16.93 15.94
CA GLY A 126 16.26 -18.01 16.29
C GLY A 126 16.98 -18.54 15.07
N LEU A 127 18.22 -18.91 15.25
CA LEU A 127 19.08 -19.51 14.24
C LEU A 127 18.33 -20.60 13.44
N PRO A 128 18.55 -20.70 12.14
CA PRO A 128 17.92 -21.73 11.33
C PRO A 128 18.28 -23.10 11.92
N ARG A 129 17.28 -23.85 12.37
CA ARG A 129 17.50 -25.25 12.72
C ARG A 129 17.91 -25.96 11.45
N LYS A 130 19.16 -26.32 11.34
CA LYS A 130 19.60 -27.25 10.30
C LYS A 130 18.73 -28.49 10.44
N LYS A 131 17.85 -28.74 9.48
CA LYS A 131 17.22 -30.04 9.36
C LYS A 131 18.33 -31.06 9.11
N LYS A 132 18.48 -31.95 10.04
CA LYS A 132 19.28 -33.17 9.81
C LYS A 132 18.57 -34.06 8.78
#